data_1ccdb38c3e34820ab4db155644c86e92
#
_entry.id   1ccdb38c3e34820ab4db155644c86e92
#
_cell.length_a   1.000
_cell.length_b   1.000
_cell.length_c   1.000
_cell.angle_alpha   90.00
_cell.angle_beta   90.00
_cell.angle_gamma   90.00
#
_symmetry.space_group_name_H-M   'P 1'
#
loop_
_entity.id
_entity.type
_entity.pdbx_description
1 polymer ?
#
loop_
_entity_poly.entity_id
_entity_poly.type
_entity_poly.pdbx_seq_one_letter_code
_entity_poly.pdbx_strand_id
1 'polypeptide(L)'
;LGRLDIGKGYVVEDCRNEAPVTLATAQAANNLLGGIAAYANGENRDTPNTIRNCENRGDVLADAPVSDKAKTGQARMGGICGGTAVFEGNTNYGKVEARGGGKGASEFSIGGISGMIAHDATGCRNFGDVLNNTGRENLLAHTGGLFGWATLAFTITDCALDADVVSTTLYNYDGDKGTTADPAHENSSCAGILVGRIKSKIEVTVESVK
;
A
#
# COMPACT_ATOMS: atom_id res chain seq x y z
N LEU A 1 0.21 14.07 8.64
CA LEU A 1 0.47 13.29 9.86
C LEU A 1 1.57 12.26 9.63
N GLY A 2 2.55 12.17 10.53
CA GLY A 2 3.58 11.16 10.45
C GLY A 2 3.08 9.79 10.92
N ARG A 3 2.68 9.66 12.17
CA ARG A 3 2.29 8.38 12.78
C ARG A 3 1.15 8.56 13.80
N LEU A 4 0.21 7.64 13.77
CA LEU A 4 -0.77 7.41 14.84
C LEU A 4 -0.37 6.14 15.62
N ASP A 5 -0.46 6.20 16.95
CA ASP A 5 -0.12 5.08 17.80
C ASP A 5 -1.07 3.89 17.65
N ILE A 6 -0.55 2.73 17.95
CA ILE A 6 -1.23 1.44 17.80
C ILE A 6 -2.44 1.35 18.72
N GLY A 7 -3.58 0.93 18.17
CA GLY A 7 -4.71 0.41 18.93
C GLY A 7 -5.33 1.37 19.92
N LYS A 8 -5.44 2.65 19.57
CA LYS A 8 -6.07 3.67 20.42
C LYS A 8 -7.45 4.12 19.95
N GLY A 9 -7.92 3.66 18.79
CA GLY A 9 -9.18 4.08 18.20
C GLY A 9 -9.20 5.57 17.82
N TYR A 10 -8.05 6.13 17.45
CA TYR A 10 -7.98 7.51 16.97
C TYR A 10 -8.69 7.67 15.64
N VAL A 11 -9.31 8.82 15.45
CA VAL A 11 -9.97 9.20 14.19
C VAL A 11 -9.23 10.39 13.59
N VAL A 12 -8.87 10.25 12.30
CA VAL A 12 -8.42 11.34 11.44
C VAL A 12 -9.54 11.58 10.44
N GLU A 13 -10.14 12.76 10.47
CA GLU A 13 -11.31 13.07 9.65
C GLU A 13 -11.21 14.42 8.97
N ASP A 14 -11.90 14.55 7.83
CA ASP A 14 -12.13 15.79 7.10
C ASP A 14 -10.82 16.54 6.77
N CYS A 15 -9.72 15.78 6.60
CA CYS A 15 -8.42 16.35 6.27
C CYS A 15 -8.22 16.40 4.75
N ARG A 16 -7.57 17.48 4.29
CA ARG A 16 -7.22 17.62 2.88
C ARG A 16 -5.74 17.93 2.70
N ASN A 17 -5.10 17.24 1.77
CA ASN A 17 -3.74 17.50 1.32
C ASN A 17 -3.75 17.98 -0.13
N GLU A 18 -3.11 19.10 -0.40
CA GLU A 18 -2.94 19.68 -1.74
C GLU A 18 -1.48 19.58 -2.24
N ALA A 19 -0.56 19.29 -1.35
CA ALA A 19 0.88 19.33 -1.64
C ALA A 19 1.43 17.90 -1.88
N PRO A 20 2.45 17.75 -2.73
CA PRO A 20 3.10 16.47 -2.91
C PRO A 20 3.80 16.01 -1.63
N VAL A 21 3.80 14.71 -1.39
CA VAL A 21 4.55 14.04 -0.34
C VAL A 21 5.65 13.22 -1.01
N THR A 22 6.92 13.55 -0.74
CA THR A 22 8.04 12.92 -1.42
C THR A 22 9.01 12.27 -0.45
N LEU A 23 9.42 11.04 -0.73
CA LEU A 23 10.56 10.37 -0.13
C LEU A 23 11.71 10.34 -1.15
N ALA A 24 12.71 11.15 -0.94
CA ALA A 24 13.87 11.23 -1.85
C ALA A 24 14.90 10.11 -1.63
N THR A 25 14.98 9.57 -0.41
CA THR A 25 15.97 8.54 -0.08
C THR A 25 15.42 7.58 0.96
N ALA A 26 15.38 6.30 0.62
CA ALA A 26 14.96 5.26 1.56
C ALA A 26 15.97 5.06 2.69
N GLN A 27 15.46 4.93 3.90
CA GLN A 27 16.24 4.46 5.04
C GLN A 27 16.36 2.93 5.02
N ALA A 28 17.29 2.38 5.80
CA ALA A 28 17.49 0.94 5.92
C ALA A 28 16.33 0.20 6.63
N ALA A 29 15.40 0.94 7.22
CA ALA A 29 14.23 0.42 7.95
C ALA A 29 12.93 0.61 7.15
N ASN A 30 11.80 0.44 7.81
CA ASN A 30 10.49 0.59 7.21
C ASN A 30 10.24 2.03 6.74
N ASN A 31 9.87 2.17 5.47
CA ASN A 31 9.51 3.44 4.85
C ASN A 31 8.01 3.47 4.57
N LEU A 32 7.32 4.44 5.13
CA LEU A 32 5.87 4.56 5.05
C LEU A 32 5.51 5.95 4.53
N LEU A 33 4.72 6.01 3.47
CA LEU A 33 4.25 7.25 2.85
C LEU A 33 2.74 7.24 2.68
N GLY A 34 2.12 8.38 2.95
CA GLY A 34 0.72 8.62 2.64
C GLY A 34 0.44 10.11 2.54
N GLY A 35 -0.49 10.49 1.68
CA GLY A 35 -0.85 11.89 1.50
C GLY A 35 -1.47 12.52 2.75
N ILE A 36 -2.17 11.75 3.57
CA ILE A 36 -2.78 12.21 4.84
C ILE A 36 -1.98 11.71 6.03
N ALA A 37 -1.66 10.43 6.10
CA ALA A 37 -0.91 9.83 7.19
C ALA A 37 0.13 8.82 6.66
N ALA A 38 1.35 8.89 7.16
CA ALA A 38 2.36 7.89 6.80
C ALA A 38 2.02 6.53 7.44
N TYR A 39 1.54 6.53 8.68
CA TYR A 39 1.22 5.30 9.40
C TYR A 39 0.07 5.51 10.39
N ALA A 40 -0.96 4.73 10.25
CA ALA A 40 -2.12 4.73 11.15
C ALA A 40 -2.38 3.29 11.62
N ASN A 41 -1.46 2.69 12.35
CA ASN A 41 -1.46 1.27 12.66
C ASN A 41 -2.81 0.70 13.09
N GLY A 42 -3.31 -0.22 12.32
CA GLY A 42 -4.55 -0.90 12.52
C GLY A 42 -4.44 -2.43 12.61
N GLU A 43 -3.29 -3.02 12.91
CA GLU A 43 -3.22 -4.48 13.09
C GLU A 43 -3.96 -4.96 14.36
N ASN A 44 -4.21 -4.05 15.32
CA ASN A 44 -5.06 -4.38 16.46
C ASN A 44 -6.54 -4.27 16.07
N ARG A 45 -7.24 -5.40 16.03
CA ARG A 45 -8.65 -5.49 15.64
C ARG A 45 -9.62 -4.91 16.66
N ASP A 46 -9.23 -4.87 17.92
CA ASP A 46 -10.16 -4.47 18.99
C ASP A 46 -10.41 -2.94 19.02
N THR A 47 -9.40 -2.17 18.65
CA THR A 47 -9.47 -0.70 18.63
C THR A 47 -8.69 -0.13 17.45
N PRO A 48 -9.12 -0.38 16.20
CA PRO A 48 -8.42 0.16 15.03
C PRO A 48 -8.53 1.68 14.97
N ASN A 49 -7.51 2.32 14.43
CA ASN A 49 -7.61 3.72 14.05
C ASN A 49 -8.45 3.86 12.79
N THR A 50 -9.15 4.97 12.64
CA THR A 50 -9.99 5.26 11.48
C THR A 50 -9.47 6.50 10.74
N ILE A 51 -9.44 6.43 9.42
CA ILE A 51 -9.24 7.59 8.55
C ILE A 51 -10.51 7.74 7.72
N ARG A 52 -11.22 8.89 7.85
CA ARG A 52 -12.49 9.08 7.16
C ARG A 52 -12.63 10.44 6.53
N ASN A 53 -13.36 10.48 5.41
CA ASN A 53 -13.69 11.69 4.66
C ASN A 53 -12.46 12.55 4.33
N CYS A 54 -11.30 11.93 4.19
CA CYS A 54 -10.07 12.65 3.86
C CYS A 54 -9.84 12.66 2.36
N GLU A 55 -9.22 13.75 1.87
CA GLU A 55 -8.94 13.96 0.47
C GLU A 55 -7.46 14.22 0.23
N ASN A 56 -6.83 13.46 -0.65
CA ASN A 56 -5.47 13.72 -1.12
C ASN A 56 -5.50 14.15 -2.59
N ARG A 57 -4.97 15.35 -2.88
CA ARG A 57 -4.78 15.88 -4.24
C ARG A 57 -3.31 15.99 -4.63
N GLY A 58 -2.42 15.93 -3.65
CA GLY A 58 -0.99 15.94 -3.89
C GLY A 58 -0.46 14.57 -4.29
N ASP A 59 0.52 14.52 -5.19
CA ASP A 59 1.20 13.29 -5.55
C ASP A 59 1.95 12.69 -4.36
N VAL A 60 1.97 11.37 -4.26
CA VAL A 60 2.78 10.63 -3.29
C VAL A 60 3.89 9.92 -4.05
N LEU A 61 5.11 10.40 -3.90
CA LEU A 61 6.25 10.01 -4.72
C LEU A 61 7.37 9.42 -3.86
N ALA A 62 7.94 8.30 -4.27
CA ALA A 62 9.14 7.76 -3.66
C ALA A 62 10.19 7.42 -4.71
N ASP A 63 11.35 8.05 -4.60
CA ASP A 63 12.55 7.66 -5.33
C ASP A 63 13.31 6.64 -4.47
N ALA A 64 13.53 5.43 -5.01
CA ALA A 64 14.13 4.32 -4.28
C ALA A 64 13.42 4.01 -2.92
N PRO A 65 12.14 3.58 -2.93
CA PRO A 65 11.36 3.38 -1.70
C PRO A 65 11.95 2.32 -0.76
N VAL A 66 12.85 1.49 -1.25
CA VAL A 66 13.54 0.45 -0.50
C VAL A 66 15.05 0.63 -0.64
N SER A 67 15.76 0.65 0.48
CA SER A 67 17.21 0.78 0.51
C SER A 67 17.92 -0.51 0.06
N ASP A 68 19.00 -0.39 -0.68
CA ASP A 68 19.89 -1.51 -1.04
C ASP A 68 20.51 -2.23 0.17
N LYS A 69 20.57 -1.53 1.30
CA LYS A 69 21.11 -2.06 2.56
C LYS A 69 20.08 -2.80 3.40
N ALA A 70 18.80 -2.66 3.06
CA ALA A 70 17.73 -3.28 3.82
C ALA A 70 17.56 -4.75 3.41
N LYS A 71 18.05 -5.67 4.21
CA LYS A 71 17.81 -7.10 4.01
C LYS A 71 16.38 -7.53 4.39
N THR A 72 15.70 -6.74 5.20
CA THR A 72 14.37 -7.06 5.76
C THR A 72 13.43 -5.84 5.83
N GLY A 73 13.77 -4.74 5.18
CA GLY A 73 12.94 -3.53 5.19
C GLY A 73 11.65 -3.69 4.40
N GLN A 74 10.58 -3.11 4.91
CA GLN A 74 9.30 -2.99 4.20
C GLN A 74 9.08 -1.54 3.79
N ALA A 75 8.54 -1.32 2.61
CA ALA A 75 8.06 -0.01 2.22
C ALA A 75 6.59 -0.10 1.82
N ARG A 76 5.79 0.86 2.30
CA ARG A 76 4.36 0.91 2.04
C ARG A 76 3.95 2.32 1.65
N MET A 77 3.19 2.42 0.58
CA MET A 77 2.75 3.71 0.04
C MET A 77 1.26 3.70 -0.27
N GLY A 78 0.60 4.80 0.04
CA GLY A 78 -0.79 5.00 -0.35
C GLY A 78 -1.12 6.47 -0.55
N GLY A 79 -2.12 6.74 -1.38
CA GLY A 79 -2.59 8.11 -1.59
C GLY A 79 -3.12 8.75 -0.30
N ILE A 80 -3.74 7.96 0.55
CA ILE A 80 -4.25 8.40 1.87
C ILE A 80 -3.29 7.98 2.98
N CYS A 81 -2.91 6.71 3.06
CA CYS A 81 -2.11 6.18 4.15
C CYS A 81 -1.08 5.14 3.67
N GLY A 82 0.13 5.16 4.21
CA GLY A 82 1.11 4.10 3.93
C GLY A 82 0.81 2.80 4.69
N GLY A 83 0.29 2.91 5.92
CA GLY A 83 -0.10 1.78 6.77
C GLY A 83 -1.57 1.40 6.64
N THR A 84 -2.11 0.75 7.67
CA THR A 84 -3.50 0.28 7.69
C THR A 84 -4.34 1.00 8.74
N ALA A 85 -5.62 1.19 8.41
CA ALA A 85 -6.67 1.74 9.28
C ALA A 85 -8.02 1.17 8.82
N VAL A 86 -9.11 1.50 9.50
CA VAL A 86 -10.44 1.50 8.90
C VAL A 86 -10.52 2.71 7.97
N PHE A 87 -10.95 2.50 6.72
CA PHE A 87 -11.03 3.56 5.73
C PHE A 87 -12.48 3.83 5.33
N GLU A 88 -12.96 5.08 5.54
CA GLU A 88 -14.36 5.45 5.27
C GLU A 88 -14.41 6.73 4.42
N GLY A 89 -15.00 6.67 3.23
CA GLY A 89 -15.28 7.85 2.39
C GLY A 89 -14.04 8.63 1.93
N ASN A 90 -12.85 8.02 1.92
CA ASN A 90 -11.63 8.73 1.55
C ASN A 90 -11.48 8.80 0.03
N THR A 91 -10.91 9.89 -0.47
CA THR A 91 -10.69 10.08 -1.90
C THR A 91 -9.24 10.47 -2.19
N ASN A 92 -8.62 9.74 -3.12
CA ASN A 92 -7.31 10.08 -3.65
C ASN A 92 -7.42 10.53 -5.11
N TYR A 93 -6.90 11.71 -5.42
CA TYR A 93 -6.74 12.24 -6.77
C TYR A 93 -5.27 12.31 -7.19
N GLY A 94 -4.36 12.34 -6.22
CA GLY A 94 -2.93 12.42 -6.49
C GLY A 94 -2.38 11.09 -6.99
N LYS A 95 -1.42 11.14 -7.90
CA LYS A 95 -0.68 9.97 -8.35
C LYS A 95 0.12 9.37 -7.19
N VAL A 96 0.15 8.05 -7.09
CA VAL A 96 0.98 7.30 -6.16
C VAL A 96 2.06 6.56 -6.95
N GLU A 97 3.30 7.01 -6.86
CA GLU A 97 4.36 6.47 -7.72
C GLU A 97 5.62 6.13 -6.92
N ALA A 98 6.15 4.94 -7.18
CA ALA A 98 7.45 4.50 -6.73
C ALA A 98 8.39 4.33 -7.91
N ARG A 99 9.61 4.89 -7.84
CA ARG A 99 10.63 4.84 -8.89
C ARG A 99 11.95 4.32 -8.35
N GLY A 100 12.69 3.65 -9.22
CA GLY A 100 14.02 3.19 -8.88
C GLY A 100 14.05 2.26 -7.67
N GLY A 101 15.21 2.08 -7.12
CA GLY A 101 15.44 1.25 -5.93
C GLY A 101 16.65 0.32 -6.08
N GLY A 102 17.25 -0.04 -4.96
CA GLY A 102 18.42 -0.90 -4.92
C GLY A 102 18.10 -2.40 -5.09
N LYS A 103 19.08 -3.27 -4.95
CA LYS A 103 18.92 -4.73 -5.00
C LYS A 103 18.63 -5.26 -3.60
N GLY A 104 17.69 -6.18 -3.44
CA GLY A 104 17.44 -6.83 -2.15
C GLY A 104 16.04 -7.45 -2.06
N ALA A 105 15.88 -8.46 -1.23
CA ALA A 105 14.64 -9.16 -0.96
C ALA A 105 13.76 -8.39 0.04
N SER A 106 13.37 -7.17 -0.30
CA SER A 106 12.51 -6.35 0.55
C SER A 106 11.10 -6.31 0.00
N GLU A 107 10.13 -6.28 0.89
CA GLU A 107 8.72 -6.20 0.56
C GLU A 107 8.33 -4.74 0.31
N PHE A 108 7.57 -4.53 -0.75
CA PHE A 108 7.05 -3.23 -1.12
C PHE A 108 5.57 -3.35 -1.48
N SER A 109 4.74 -2.48 -0.93
CA SER A 109 3.33 -2.43 -1.29
C SER A 109 2.85 -1.01 -1.54
N ILE A 110 2.09 -0.85 -2.63
CA ILE A 110 1.59 0.43 -3.11
C ILE A 110 0.10 0.31 -3.46
N GLY A 111 -0.69 1.26 -3.02
CA GLY A 111 -2.12 1.34 -3.34
C GLY A 111 -2.61 2.78 -3.44
N GLY A 112 -3.68 2.99 -4.18
CA GLY A 112 -4.25 4.32 -4.36
C GLY A 112 -4.82 4.92 -3.07
N ILE A 113 -5.35 4.09 -2.20
CA ILE A 113 -5.80 4.48 -0.86
C ILE A 113 -4.73 4.13 0.17
N SER A 114 -4.31 2.88 0.24
CA SER A 114 -3.29 2.47 1.21
C SER A 114 -2.35 1.38 0.68
N GLY A 115 -1.10 1.43 1.14
CA GLY A 115 -0.12 0.38 0.89
C GLY A 115 -0.49 -0.95 1.54
N MET A 116 -1.23 -0.94 2.66
CA MET A 116 -1.68 -2.14 3.35
C MET A 116 -3.09 -1.98 3.90
N ILE A 117 -3.88 -3.05 3.87
CA ILE A 117 -5.20 -3.11 4.49
C ILE A 117 -5.30 -4.31 5.43
N ALA A 118 -5.93 -4.10 6.59
CA ALA A 118 -6.21 -5.13 7.60
C ALA A 118 -7.59 -4.96 8.25
N HIS A 119 -8.38 -3.98 7.81
CA HIS A 119 -9.73 -3.64 8.29
C HIS A 119 -10.60 -3.24 7.13
N ASP A 120 -11.89 -3.09 7.37
CA ASP A 120 -12.87 -2.74 6.36
C ASP A 120 -12.60 -1.38 5.69
N ALA A 121 -13.03 -1.27 4.45
CA ALA A 121 -12.98 -0.05 3.67
C ALA A 121 -14.35 0.20 3.01
N THR A 122 -14.92 1.38 3.25
CA THR A 122 -16.24 1.75 2.72
C THR A 122 -16.19 3.10 2.03
N GLY A 123 -16.79 3.19 0.84
CA GLY A 123 -16.97 4.45 0.13
C GLY A 123 -15.69 5.12 -0.35
N CYS A 124 -14.56 4.41 -0.35
CA CYS A 124 -13.28 4.97 -0.77
C CYS A 124 -13.17 5.07 -2.30
N ARG A 125 -12.49 6.11 -2.80
CA ARG A 125 -12.34 6.37 -4.23
C ARG A 125 -10.90 6.68 -4.59
N ASN A 126 -10.39 6.06 -5.64
CA ASN A 126 -9.09 6.41 -6.20
C ASN A 126 -9.23 6.83 -7.66
N PHE A 127 -8.81 8.05 -7.94
CA PHE A 127 -8.72 8.66 -9.28
C PHE A 127 -7.28 8.93 -9.70
N GLY A 128 -6.33 8.72 -8.81
CA GLY A 128 -4.90 8.91 -9.09
C GLY A 128 -4.24 7.62 -9.51
N ASP A 129 -3.40 7.67 -10.54
CA ASP A 129 -2.67 6.51 -11.03
C ASP A 129 -1.80 5.87 -9.96
N VAL A 130 -1.69 4.55 -9.97
CA VAL A 130 -0.83 3.78 -9.08
C VAL A 130 0.27 3.13 -9.89
N LEU A 131 1.48 3.69 -9.80
CA LEU A 131 2.60 3.34 -10.66
C LEU A 131 3.76 2.77 -9.84
N ASN A 132 4.01 1.48 -10.01
CA ASN A 132 5.21 0.83 -9.48
C ASN A 132 6.27 0.73 -10.57
N ASN A 133 7.12 1.73 -10.67
CA ASN A 133 8.20 1.85 -11.64
C ASN A 133 9.57 1.55 -11.00
N THR A 134 9.63 0.68 -10.01
CA THR A 134 10.89 0.36 -9.32
C THR A 134 11.83 -0.48 -10.17
N GLY A 135 11.32 -1.25 -11.13
CA GLY A 135 12.14 -2.04 -12.07
C GLY A 135 13.09 -3.02 -11.41
N ARG A 136 12.86 -3.40 -10.14
CA ARG A 136 13.81 -4.19 -9.35
C ARG A 136 13.68 -5.69 -9.61
N GLU A 137 14.82 -6.32 -9.74
CA GLU A 137 14.95 -7.76 -9.58
C GLU A 137 14.86 -8.11 -8.07
N ASN A 138 14.16 -9.16 -7.72
CA ASN A 138 14.02 -9.69 -6.36
C ASN A 138 13.30 -8.77 -5.35
N LEU A 139 12.47 -7.85 -5.80
CA LEU A 139 11.58 -7.09 -4.94
C LEU A 139 10.19 -7.73 -4.93
N LEU A 140 9.69 -8.09 -3.75
CA LEU A 140 8.31 -8.49 -3.57
C LEU A 140 7.43 -7.25 -3.62
N ALA A 141 6.85 -6.97 -4.79
CA ALA A 141 6.04 -5.79 -5.00
C ALA A 141 4.55 -6.15 -5.13
N HIS A 142 3.74 -5.50 -4.33
CA HIS A 142 2.28 -5.66 -4.35
C HIS A 142 1.65 -4.33 -4.74
N THR A 143 1.08 -4.27 -5.95
CA THR A 143 0.51 -3.06 -6.53
C THR A 143 -1.00 -3.23 -6.67
N GLY A 144 -1.78 -2.42 -5.97
CA GLY A 144 -3.24 -2.45 -6.04
C GLY A 144 -3.84 -1.08 -6.31
N GLY A 145 -4.92 -1.03 -7.07
CA GLY A 145 -5.58 0.23 -7.39
C GLY A 145 -6.15 0.93 -6.16
N LEU A 146 -6.63 0.18 -5.18
CA LEU A 146 -7.04 0.70 -3.88
C LEU A 146 -6.03 0.33 -2.79
N PHE A 147 -5.66 -0.94 -2.65
CA PHE A 147 -4.83 -1.44 -1.55
C PHE A 147 -3.70 -2.32 -2.07
N GLY A 148 -2.47 -2.07 -1.61
CA GLY A 148 -1.31 -2.83 -2.05
C GLY A 148 -1.32 -4.26 -1.52
N TRP A 149 -1.48 -4.46 -0.22
CA TRP A 149 -1.41 -5.76 0.43
C TRP A 149 -2.46 -5.92 1.53
N ALA A 150 -3.20 -7.01 1.48
CA ALA A 150 -4.18 -7.40 2.50
C ALA A 150 -3.59 -8.44 3.46
N THR A 151 -3.62 -8.17 4.75
CA THR A 151 -2.99 -9.00 5.79
C THR A 151 -3.96 -9.71 6.72
N LEU A 152 -5.18 -9.20 6.85
CA LEU A 152 -6.27 -9.77 7.66
C LEU A 152 -7.55 -9.80 6.83
N ALA A 153 -8.56 -10.53 7.26
CA ALA A 153 -9.87 -10.54 6.63
C ALA A 153 -10.54 -9.16 6.72
N PHE A 154 -11.18 -8.73 5.66
CA PHE A 154 -11.79 -7.40 5.53
C PHE A 154 -12.88 -7.40 4.46
N THR A 155 -13.68 -6.33 4.49
CA THR A 155 -14.71 -6.07 3.46
C THR A 155 -14.37 -4.77 2.72
N ILE A 156 -14.56 -4.77 1.40
CA ILE A 156 -14.55 -3.57 0.56
C ILE A 156 -15.99 -3.32 0.12
N THR A 157 -16.56 -2.19 0.52
CA THR A 157 -17.96 -1.84 0.20
C THR A 157 -18.04 -0.46 -0.46
N ASP A 158 -18.82 -0.32 -1.52
CA ASP A 158 -19.09 0.95 -2.22
C ASP A 158 -17.84 1.75 -2.63
N CYS A 159 -16.73 1.06 -2.85
CA CYS A 159 -15.49 1.69 -3.30
C CYS A 159 -15.46 1.85 -4.83
N ALA A 160 -14.64 2.77 -5.33
CA ALA A 160 -14.47 2.99 -6.76
C ALA A 160 -13.01 3.23 -7.14
N LEU A 161 -12.66 2.77 -8.35
CA LEU A 161 -11.38 3.00 -8.99
C LEU A 161 -11.60 3.52 -10.41
N ASP A 162 -10.99 4.66 -10.72
CA ASP A 162 -10.93 5.23 -12.07
C ASP A 162 -9.52 5.78 -12.31
N ALA A 163 -8.56 4.85 -12.43
CA ALA A 163 -7.13 5.16 -12.51
C ALA A 163 -6.35 3.99 -13.12
N ASP A 164 -5.21 4.28 -13.71
CA ASP A 164 -4.29 3.28 -14.21
C ASP A 164 -3.51 2.61 -13.06
N VAL A 165 -3.38 1.27 -13.13
CA VAL A 165 -2.59 0.47 -12.21
C VAL A 165 -1.49 -0.22 -12.97
N VAL A 166 -0.25 0.22 -12.80
CA VAL A 166 0.90 -0.28 -13.54
C VAL A 166 1.98 -0.79 -12.59
N SER A 167 2.51 -1.98 -12.86
CA SER A 167 3.68 -2.53 -12.16
C SER A 167 4.71 -2.98 -13.18
N THR A 168 5.90 -2.38 -13.12
CA THR A 168 7.05 -2.76 -13.95
C THR A 168 8.08 -3.57 -13.18
N THR A 169 7.77 -3.97 -11.96
CA THR A 169 8.66 -4.77 -11.13
C THR A 169 8.75 -6.18 -11.69
N LEU A 170 9.94 -6.58 -12.11
CA LEU A 170 10.23 -7.93 -12.54
C LEU A 170 10.77 -8.71 -11.35
N TYR A 171 10.08 -9.77 -10.98
CA TYR A 171 10.60 -10.77 -10.07
C TYR A 171 11.01 -11.99 -10.89
N ASN A 172 12.33 -12.17 -11.08
CA ASN A 172 12.85 -13.40 -11.60
C ASN A 172 12.97 -14.41 -10.47
N TYR A 173 12.06 -15.36 -10.44
CA TYR A 173 12.19 -16.54 -9.64
C TYR A 173 13.34 -17.39 -10.23
N ASP A 174 14.51 -17.30 -9.62
CA ASP A 174 15.62 -18.19 -9.91
C ASP A 174 15.41 -19.49 -9.12
N GLY A 175 14.79 -20.48 -9.77
CA GLY A 175 14.46 -21.77 -9.19
C GLY A 175 15.66 -22.59 -8.70
N ASP A 176 16.88 -22.11 -8.94
CA ASP A 176 18.12 -22.85 -8.69
C ASP A 176 18.70 -22.64 -7.28
N LYS A 177 18.14 -21.78 -6.46
CA LYS A 177 18.72 -21.49 -5.13
C LYS A 177 18.11 -22.30 -3.98
N GLY A 178 17.64 -23.53 -4.21
CA GLY A 178 17.42 -24.51 -3.16
C GLY A 178 16.53 -24.06 -1.99
N THR A 179 15.91 -22.91 -2.05
CA THR A 179 14.80 -22.58 -1.21
C THR A 179 13.63 -23.37 -1.79
N THR A 180 13.04 -24.22 -1.00
CA THR A 180 11.74 -24.81 -1.27
C THR A 180 10.76 -23.64 -1.37
N ALA A 181 10.81 -22.93 -2.48
CA ALA A 181 9.83 -21.95 -2.81
C ALA A 181 8.53 -22.71 -2.89
N ASP A 182 7.64 -22.34 -2.03
CA ASP A 182 6.27 -22.77 -2.16
C ASP A 182 5.83 -22.46 -3.60
N PRO A 183 5.49 -23.47 -4.42
CA PRO A 183 4.98 -23.24 -5.75
C PRO A 183 3.69 -22.42 -5.77
N ALA A 184 3.09 -22.16 -4.61
CA ALA A 184 1.93 -21.31 -4.43
C ALA A 184 2.21 -19.81 -4.53
N HIS A 185 3.39 -19.39 -4.99
CA HIS A 185 3.69 -17.99 -5.32
C HIS A 185 3.67 -17.00 -4.14
N GLU A 186 3.93 -17.43 -2.92
CA GLU A 186 3.97 -16.51 -1.76
C GLU A 186 4.99 -15.38 -1.91
N ASN A 187 5.95 -15.55 -2.80
CA ASN A 187 7.05 -14.61 -3.03
C ASN A 187 7.02 -13.94 -4.41
N SER A 188 5.85 -13.78 -5.01
CA SER A 188 5.73 -13.15 -6.33
C SER A 188 5.34 -11.69 -6.23
N SER A 189 5.82 -10.86 -7.17
CA SER A 189 5.26 -9.53 -7.40
C SER A 189 3.86 -9.66 -7.99
N CYS A 190 2.91 -8.94 -7.44
CA CYS A 190 1.51 -9.01 -7.82
C CYS A 190 0.97 -7.62 -8.16
N ALA A 191 0.14 -7.54 -9.19
CA ALA A 191 -0.64 -6.36 -9.49
C ALA A 191 -2.12 -6.73 -9.60
N GLY A 192 -3.00 -5.91 -9.03
CA GLY A 192 -4.44 -6.13 -9.07
C GLY A 192 -5.21 -4.82 -9.07
N ILE A 193 -6.37 -4.82 -9.71
CA ILE A 193 -7.21 -3.61 -9.83
C ILE A 193 -7.61 -3.09 -8.44
N LEU A 194 -8.09 -3.93 -7.55
CA LEU A 194 -8.48 -3.52 -6.20
C LEU A 194 -7.37 -3.73 -5.18
N VAL A 195 -6.85 -4.95 -5.11
CA VAL A 195 -5.84 -5.36 -4.13
C VAL A 195 -4.70 -6.05 -4.86
N GLY A 196 -3.46 -5.64 -4.61
CA GLY A 196 -2.28 -6.23 -5.23
C GLY A 196 -2.01 -7.64 -4.74
N ARG A 197 -2.08 -7.88 -3.43
CA ARG A 197 -1.91 -9.22 -2.82
C ARG A 197 -2.86 -9.43 -1.66
N ILE A 198 -3.39 -10.64 -1.58
CA ILE A 198 -4.15 -11.12 -0.42
C ILE A 198 -3.32 -12.22 0.25
N LYS A 199 -3.03 -12.08 1.55
CA LYS A 199 -2.34 -13.12 2.32
C LYS A 199 -3.16 -14.40 2.32
N SER A 200 -2.49 -15.55 2.28
CA SER A 200 -3.17 -16.85 2.30
C SER A 200 -4.10 -17.01 3.51
N LYS A 201 -5.21 -17.72 3.32
CA LYS A 201 -6.20 -18.09 4.35
C LYS A 201 -6.94 -16.93 5.01
N ILE A 202 -7.04 -15.77 4.34
CA ILE A 202 -7.93 -14.69 4.76
C ILE A 202 -9.13 -14.56 3.85
N GLU A 203 -10.26 -14.21 4.43
CA GLU A 203 -11.49 -13.96 3.69
C GLU A 203 -11.55 -12.49 3.28
N VAL A 204 -11.89 -12.25 2.02
CA VAL A 204 -12.11 -10.93 1.47
C VAL A 204 -13.48 -10.88 0.84
N THR A 205 -14.31 -9.96 1.32
CA THR A 205 -15.62 -9.69 0.75
C THR A 205 -15.57 -8.39 -0.06
N VAL A 206 -16.12 -8.41 -1.26
CA VAL A 206 -16.18 -7.26 -2.15
C VAL A 206 -17.62 -7.01 -2.54
N GLU A 207 -18.14 -5.84 -2.22
CA GLU A 207 -19.53 -5.45 -2.45
C GLU A 207 -19.59 -4.09 -3.16
N SER A 208 -20.43 -3.99 -4.19
CA SER A 208 -20.75 -2.72 -4.87
C SER A 208 -19.53 -1.89 -5.32
N VAL A 209 -18.49 -2.53 -5.83
CA VAL A 209 -17.30 -1.82 -6.36
C VAL A 209 -17.54 -1.45 -7.83
N LYS A 210 -17.16 -0.20 -8.21
CA LYS A 210 -17.30 0.36 -9.55
C LYS A 210 -15.97 0.78 -10.13
#